data_89d165ba855fc9aa0889693367929d25
#
_entry.id   89d165ba855fc9aa0889693367929d25
#
_cell.length_a   1.000
_cell.length_b   1.000
_cell.length_c   1.000
_cell.angle_alpha   90.00
_cell.angle_beta   90.00
_cell.angle_gamma   90.00
#
_symmetry.space_group_name_H-M   'P 1'
#
loop_
_entity.id
_entity.type
_entity.pdbx_description
1 polymer ?
#
loop_
_entity_poly.entity_id
_entity_poly.type
_entity_poly.pdbx_seq_one_letter_code
_entity_poly.pdbx_strand_id
1 'polypeptide(L)'
;MLKTSLQPHREYLMANMPGQKMFLALKVRPQAEAAGARPQLAIAFVVDTSGSMREVVTKPAQRTGQSAHGAKSKIDLVVEALRNLFNSRQLKPTDRLALVKFDDSAKVVQPFTDAANKARLIAAAEQLTRYSGGTHMGAGMLEGMKQLHQEGGSRRMLLLTDGQTFDEPLVEQAAQQLAGAHIPVTAIGVGDDWNDDLLTSITDRTQGKPFHIVPDTQNPLPPSLRASELPQAILGELENAANEVITNIGLAVKTVRDVTLDRVTRVYPSQSEVDLRSQPHPLGNAAKGDWTVFILEFTLPARPASRIRLAQMGLSYEVPGKGYRGEVPPMDIVVEFTTDETLTAKIDPQVMHWVQQRNLEMLVRQATQEARTDPAKAAKTLELARNMTVRLGNAAMTRALDQAVGELKTSKTISIGTAKTIKIGAKTQVLRQGPGEAPGGGDLPSDEEIRKITGA
;
A
#
# COMPACT_ATOMS: atom_id res chain seq x y z
N MET A 1 7.55 2.81 24.33
CA MET A 1 7.38 3.63 23.14
C MET A 1 6.56 2.97 22.04
N LEU A 2 6.69 1.67 21.82
CA LEU A 2 5.84 0.87 20.90
C LEU A 2 4.95 -0.08 21.71
N LYS A 3 3.62 0.07 21.60
CA LYS A 3 2.65 -0.86 22.15
C LYS A 3 2.36 -1.94 21.13
N THR A 4 2.35 -3.20 21.57
CA THR A 4 2.11 -4.37 20.73
C THR A 4 0.96 -5.21 21.29
N SER A 5 0.24 -5.90 20.42
CA SER A 5 -0.75 -6.90 20.80
C SER A 5 -0.70 -8.04 19.78
N LEU A 6 -0.74 -9.26 20.28
CA LEU A 6 -0.82 -10.48 19.49
C LEU A 6 -2.15 -11.17 19.76
N GLN A 7 -2.84 -11.59 18.70
CA GLN A 7 -4.13 -12.24 18.80
C GLN A 7 -4.25 -13.35 17.76
N PRO A 8 -4.31 -14.63 18.17
CA PRO A 8 -4.50 -15.74 17.24
C PRO A 8 -5.97 -15.78 16.77
N HIS A 9 -6.22 -16.27 15.56
CA HIS A 9 -7.58 -16.51 15.10
C HIS A 9 -8.27 -17.65 15.84
N ARG A 10 -7.49 -18.57 16.42
CA ARG A 10 -7.92 -19.68 17.28
C ARG A 10 -6.88 -19.92 18.37
N GLU A 11 -7.35 -20.17 19.58
CA GLU A 11 -6.50 -20.62 20.70
C GLU A 11 -6.25 -22.12 20.65
N TYR A 12 -7.22 -22.88 20.12
CA TYR A 12 -7.21 -24.34 20.04
C TYR A 12 -7.16 -24.80 18.58
N LEU A 13 -6.30 -25.76 18.31
CA LEU A 13 -6.09 -26.37 16.99
C LEU A 13 -6.37 -27.87 17.05
N MET A 14 -6.81 -28.48 15.96
CA MET A 14 -7.09 -29.90 15.93
C MET A 14 -5.81 -30.72 16.08
N ALA A 15 -5.81 -31.67 17.03
CA ALA A 15 -4.70 -32.57 17.18
C ALA A 15 -4.61 -33.56 15.99
N ASN A 16 -3.38 -34.00 15.71
CA ASN A 16 -3.05 -34.99 14.66
C ASN A 16 -3.47 -34.62 13.22
N MET A 17 -3.84 -33.36 12.99
CA MET A 17 -4.19 -32.85 11.67
C MET A 17 -3.00 -32.10 11.04
N PRO A 18 -2.43 -32.56 9.91
CA PRO A 18 -1.33 -31.87 9.24
C PRO A 18 -1.82 -30.71 8.38
N GLY A 19 -0.95 -29.74 8.12
CA GLY A 19 -1.19 -28.66 7.16
C GLY A 19 -2.21 -27.63 7.64
N GLN A 20 -2.53 -27.58 8.94
CA GLN A 20 -3.41 -26.55 9.50
C GLN A 20 -2.80 -25.17 9.33
N LYS A 21 -3.63 -24.21 8.90
CA LYS A 21 -3.27 -22.81 8.84
C LYS A 21 -3.61 -22.11 10.15
N MET A 22 -2.69 -21.29 10.62
CA MET A 22 -2.90 -20.42 11.75
C MET A 22 -2.65 -18.98 11.35
N PHE A 23 -3.61 -18.11 11.65
CA PHE A 23 -3.48 -16.67 11.46
C PHE A 23 -3.30 -15.97 12.78
N LEU A 24 -2.34 -15.05 12.83
CA LEU A 24 -2.05 -14.24 13.99
C LEU A 24 -2.11 -12.76 13.61
N ALA A 25 -2.93 -11.99 14.30
CA ALA A 25 -2.94 -10.54 14.16
C ALA A 25 -1.88 -9.92 15.08
N LEU A 26 -0.88 -9.30 14.51
CA LEU A 26 0.07 -8.43 15.20
C LEU A 26 -0.39 -6.98 15.02
N LYS A 27 -0.72 -6.32 16.14
CA LYS A 27 -1.08 -4.90 16.15
C LYS A 27 0.07 -4.13 16.80
N VAL A 28 0.53 -3.07 16.14
CA VAL A 28 1.56 -2.16 16.65
C VAL A 28 1.04 -0.73 16.68
N ARG A 29 1.36 0.02 17.73
CA ARG A 29 0.93 1.43 17.89
C ARG A 29 2.00 2.20 18.64
N PRO A 30 2.43 3.38 18.12
CA PRO A 30 3.25 4.30 18.88
C PRO A 30 2.55 4.77 20.15
N GLN A 31 3.24 4.76 21.29
CA GLN A 31 2.77 5.34 22.54
C GLN A 31 3.08 6.85 22.57
N ALA A 32 2.47 7.57 23.53
CA ALA A 32 2.62 9.02 23.66
C ALA A 32 4.08 9.49 23.77
N GLU A 33 4.93 8.70 24.42
CA GLU A 33 6.36 9.00 24.56
C GLU A 33 7.15 8.96 23.23
N ALA A 34 6.67 8.19 22.24
CA ALA A 34 7.22 8.20 20.88
C ALA A 34 6.71 9.39 20.06
N ALA A 35 5.57 9.95 20.45
CA ALA A 35 4.90 11.05 19.77
C ALA A 35 5.54 12.43 20.04
N GLY A 36 6.87 12.48 20.21
CA GLY A 36 7.66 13.72 20.33
C GLY A 36 7.44 14.71 19.18
N ALA A 37 8.37 15.60 18.94
CA ALA A 37 8.30 16.52 17.82
C ALA A 37 8.11 15.76 16.49
N ARG A 38 7.24 16.26 15.62
CA ARG A 38 7.08 15.78 14.24
C ARG A 38 8.45 15.64 13.60
N PRO A 39 8.80 14.48 13.03
CA PRO A 39 10.09 14.30 12.37
C PRO A 39 10.23 15.28 11.19
N GLN A 40 11.46 15.68 10.90
CA GLN A 40 11.77 16.38 9.66
C GLN A 40 11.46 15.45 8.50
N LEU A 41 10.77 15.94 7.47
CA LEU A 41 10.52 15.18 6.26
C LEU A 41 11.66 15.40 5.26
N ALA A 42 12.05 14.33 4.59
CA ALA A 42 12.93 14.37 3.43
C ALA A 42 12.22 13.67 2.26
N ILE A 43 11.75 14.44 1.27
CA ILE A 43 10.93 13.93 0.19
C ILE A 43 11.59 14.18 -1.15
N ALA A 44 11.81 13.11 -1.91
CA ALA A 44 12.24 13.19 -3.30
C ALA A 44 11.03 12.98 -4.22
N PHE A 45 10.70 13.99 -5.00
CA PHE A 45 9.73 13.88 -6.09
C PHE A 45 10.47 13.37 -7.33
N VAL A 46 10.08 12.22 -7.82
CA VAL A 46 10.62 11.58 -9.03
C VAL A 46 9.52 11.61 -10.08
N VAL A 47 9.68 12.48 -11.06
CA VAL A 47 8.59 12.85 -11.98
C VAL A 47 8.93 12.43 -13.40
N ASP A 48 7.99 11.69 -13.99
CA ASP A 48 7.98 11.37 -15.40
C ASP A 48 7.79 12.64 -16.23
N THR A 49 8.69 12.86 -17.18
CA THR A 49 8.62 13.95 -18.14
C THR A 49 8.62 13.43 -19.59
N SER A 50 8.24 12.15 -19.78
CA SER A 50 8.11 11.53 -21.10
C SER A 50 7.09 12.24 -21.99
N GLY A 51 7.11 11.88 -23.28
CA GLY A 51 6.23 12.49 -24.27
C GLY A 51 4.74 12.35 -23.94
N SER A 52 4.32 11.22 -23.38
CA SER A 52 2.93 10.93 -22.96
C SER A 52 2.43 11.87 -21.84
N MET A 53 3.32 12.35 -20.97
CA MET A 53 2.97 13.35 -19.95
C MET A 53 2.49 14.69 -20.52
N ARG A 54 2.69 14.94 -21.80
CA ARG A 54 2.18 16.13 -22.52
C ARG A 54 0.76 15.95 -23.06
N GLU A 55 0.19 14.76 -22.98
CA GLU A 55 -1.19 14.52 -23.39
C GLU A 55 -2.17 15.27 -22.49
N VAL A 56 -3.22 15.79 -23.13
CA VAL A 56 -4.25 16.59 -22.46
C VAL A 56 -5.21 15.68 -21.70
N VAL A 57 -5.31 15.88 -20.42
CA VAL A 57 -6.18 15.10 -19.50
C VAL A 57 -7.56 15.75 -19.35
N THR A 58 -7.61 17.09 -19.42
CA THR A 58 -8.85 17.84 -19.33
C THR A 58 -9.24 18.31 -20.73
N LYS A 59 -10.19 17.61 -21.38
CA LYS A 59 -10.83 18.19 -22.57
C LYS A 59 -11.77 19.29 -22.10
N PRO A 60 -11.68 20.52 -22.65
CA PRO A 60 -12.66 21.54 -22.36
C PRO A 60 -14.04 21.01 -22.77
N ALA A 61 -15.04 21.21 -21.91
CA ALA A 61 -16.43 20.90 -22.25
C ALA A 61 -16.72 21.55 -23.62
N GLN A 62 -17.18 20.76 -24.58
CA GLN A 62 -17.56 21.27 -25.92
C GLN A 62 -18.71 22.28 -25.74
N ARG A 63 -18.38 23.53 -25.47
CA ARG A 63 -19.24 24.67 -25.75
C ARG A 63 -18.79 25.20 -27.08
N THR A 64 -19.66 25.01 -28.08
CA THR A 64 -19.55 25.55 -29.43
C THR A 64 -19.02 26.99 -29.41
N GLY A 65 -17.81 27.19 -29.97
CA GLY A 65 -17.37 28.52 -30.41
C GLY A 65 -16.36 29.27 -29.55
N GLN A 66 -15.77 28.71 -28.52
CA GLN A 66 -14.66 29.36 -27.79
C GLN A 66 -13.37 28.54 -27.86
N SER A 67 -12.27 29.25 -28.19
CA SER A 67 -10.92 28.73 -28.25
C SER A 67 -10.59 27.89 -27.00
N ALA A 68 -9.87 26.78 -27.19
CA ALA A 68 -9.45 25.82 -26.15
C ALA A 68 -8.45 26.43 -25.14
N HIS A 69 -8.81 27.55 -24.51
CA HIS A 69 -8.05 28.15 -23.42
C HIS A 69 -8.42 27.40 -22.11
N GLY A 70 -7.52 26.52 -21.64
CA GLY A 70 -7.68 25.84 -20.36
C GLY A 70 -7.48 24.33 -20.35
N ALA A 71 -7.14 23.70 -21.47
CA ALA A 71 -6.77 22.29 -21.48
C ALA A 71 -5.40 22.10 -20.83
N LYS A 72 -5.34 21.30 -19.74
CA LYS A 72 -4.07 20.99 -19.02
C LYS A 72 -3.57 19.62 -19.45
N SER A 73 -2.28 19.51 -19.68
CA SER A 73 -1.59 18.23 -19.85
C SER A 73 -1.36 17.55 -18.49
N LYS A 74 -1.03 16.27 -18.52
CA LYS A 74 -0.69 15.51 -17.31
C LYS A 74 0.45 16.21 -16.54
N ILE A 75 1.49 16.66 -17.23
CA ILE A 75 2.63 17.36 -16.60
C ILE A 75 2.22 18.72 -16.01
N ASP A 76 1.28 19.45 -16.66
CA ASP A 76 0.78 20.71 -16.10
C ASP A 76 0.06 20.49 -14.77
N LEU A 77 -0.72 19.41 -14.66
CA LEU A 77 -1.39 19.02 -13.41
C LEU A 77 -0.40 18.68 -12.31
N VAL A 78 0.67 17.95 -12.64
CA VAL A 78 1.75 17.63 -11.69
C VAL A 78 2.44 18.92 -11.23
N VAL A 79 2.78 19.82 -12.13
CA VAL A 79 3.42 21.11 -11.78
C VAL A 79 2.51 21.97 -10.89
N GLU A 80 1.22 22.01 -11.20
CA GLU A 80 0.23 22.71 -10.37
C GLU A 80 0.12 22.09 -8.97
N ALA A 81 0.08 20.75 -8.89
CA ALA A 81 0.04 20.04 -7.63
C ALA A 81 1.28 20.32 -6.77
N LEU A 82 2.48 20.28 -7.37
CA LEU A 82 3.73 20.61 -6.71
C LEU A 82 3.76 22.08 -6.25
N ARG A 83 3.28 23.01 -7.06
CA ARG A 83 3.18 24.44 -6.68
C ARG A 83 2.25 24.63 -5.50
N ASN A 84 1.08 23.98 -5.48
CA ASN A 84 0.14 24.03 -4.36
C ASN A 84 0.76 23.46 -3.10
N LEU A 85 1.47 22.35 -3.25
CA LEU A 85 2.20 21.71 -2.15
C LEU A 85 3.27 22.64 -1.55
N PHE A 86 4.14 23.22 -2.38
CA PHE A 86 5.24 24.09 -1.92
C PHE A 86 4.73 25.38 -1.25
N ASN A 87 3.50 25.78 -1.55
CA ASN A 87 2.82 26.90 -0.87
C ASN A 87 2.03 26.47 0.38
N SER A 88 1.87 25.17 0.60
CA SER A 88 1.09 24.64 1.72
C SER A 88 1.70 25.01 3.08
N ARG A 89 0.83 25.17 4.09
CA ARG A 89 1.22 25.33 5.50
C ARG A 89 1.58 24.01 6.18
N GLN A 90 1.34 22.88 5.54
CA GLN A 90 1.64 21.55 6.07
C GLN A 90 3.15 21.25 6.04
N LEU A 91 3.88 21.84 5.10
CA LEU A 91 5.34 21.80 5.08
C LEU A 91 5.93 22.73 6.14
N LYS A 92 6.80 22.18 6.98
CA LYS A 92 7.63 23.01 7.86
C LYS A 92 8.77 23.63 7.06
N PRO A 93 9.23 24.84 7.43
CA PRO A 93 10.36 25.47 6.77
C PRO A 93 11.62 24.60 6.68
N THR A 94 11.80 23.72 7.67
CA THR A 94 12.94 22.80 7.80
C THR A 94 12.76 21.47 7.06
N ASP A 95 11.58 21.18 6.50
CA ASP A 95 11.40 19.97 5.68
C ASP A 95 12.27 20.08 4.41
N ARG A 96 12.82 18.96 3.98
CA ARG A 96 13.77 18.88 2.89
C ARG A 96 13.09 18.30 1.64
N LEU A 97 13.22 18.96 0.51
CA LEU A 97 12.56 18.55 -0.73
C LEU A 97 13.55 18.52 -1.89
N ALA A 98 13.52 17.47 -2.69
CA ALA A 98 14.27 17.35 -3.93
C ALA A 98 13.35 17.05 -5.10
N LEU A 99 13.74 17.45 -6.31
CA LEU A 99 13.01 17.20 -7.54
C LEU A 99 13.92 16.56 -8.58
N VAL A 100 13.56 15.36 -9.00
CA VAL A 100 14.22 14.58 -10.04
C VAL A 100 13.24 14.37 -11.18
N LYS A 101 13.68 14.59 -12.41
CA LYS A 101 12.92 14.21 -13.60
C LYS A 101 13.48 12.93 -14.20
N PHE A 102 12.65 12.17 -14.91
CA PHE A 102 13.12 11.13 -15.82
C PHE A 102 12.34 11.14 -17.14
N ASP A 103 13.05 10.86 -18.19
CA ASP A 103 12.59 10.62 -19.56
C ASP A 103 13.56 9.62 -20.21
N ASP A 104 14.31 9.98 -21.26
CA ASP A 104 15.45 9.20 -21.79
C ASP A 104 16.61 9.13 -20.77
N SER A 105 16.64 10.02 -19.80
CA SER A 105 17.66 10.11 -18.76
C SER A 105 17.11 10.66 -17.45
N ALA A 106 17.70 10.28 -16.34
CA ALA A 106 17.39 10.88 -15.05
C ALA A 106 18.26 12.12 -14.79
N LYS A 107 17.65 13.16 -14.23
CA LYS A 107 18.33 14.41 -13.85
C LYS A 107 17.77 15.00 -12.58
N VAL A 108 18.62 15.44 -11.68
CA VAL A 108 18.24 16.26 -10.53
C VAL A 108 17.95 17.68 -11.03
N VAL A 109 16.68 18.06 -10.99
CA VAL A 109 16.23 19.43 -11.34
C VAL A 109 16.48 20.36 -10.18
N GLN A 110 16.21 19.88 -8.95
CA GLN A 110 16.46 20.57 -7.71
C GLN A 110 17.02 19.58 -6.68
N PRO A 111 18.28 19.71 -6.24
CA PRO A 111 18.78 18.91 -5.13
C PRO A 111 18.08 19.30 -3.83
N PHE A 112 18.21 18.47 -2.80
CA PHE A 112 17.57 18.73 -1.53
C PHE A 112 17.78 20.16 -1.05
N THR A 113 16.67 20.85 -0.80
CA THR A 113 16.62 22.20 -0.28
C THR A 113 15.52 22.31 0.76
N ASP A 114 15.63 23.30 1.64
CA ASP A 114 14.63 23.55 2.67
C ASP A 114 13.31 24.02 2.04
N ALA A 115 12.19 23.55 2.56
CA ALA A 115 10.86 23.95 2.11
C ALA A 115 10.60 25.46 2.27
N ALA A 116 11.40 26.17 3.10
CA ALA A 116 11.41 27.63 3.17
C ALA A 116 11.73 28.29 1.84
N ASN A 117 12.52 27.64 0.96
CA ASN A 117 12.95 28.16 -0.34
C ASN A 117 11.88 27.95 -1.43
N LYS A 118 10.64 28.35 -1.16
CA LYS A 118 9.47 28.11 -2.02
C LYS A 118 9.68 28.56 -3.48
N ALA A 119 10.23 29.78 -3.67
CA ALA A 119 10.46 30.32 -5.01
C ALA A 119 11.37 29.43 -5.86
N ARG A 120 12.43 28.88 -5.25
CA ARG A 120 13.37 27.96 -5.92
C ARG A 120 12.70 26.64 -6.29
N LEU A 121 11.90 26.07 -5.36
CA LEU A 121 11.16 24.83 -5.56
C LEU A 121 10.11 24.99 -6.67
N ILE A 122 9.37 26.09 -6.68
CA ILE A 122 8.36 26.39 -7.71
C ILE A 122 9.03 26.55 -9.07
N ALA A 123 10.12 27.34 -9.16
CA ALA A 123 10.85 27.52 -10.41
C ALA A 123 11.41 26.19 -10.96
N ALA A 124 11.84 25.28 -10.07
CA ALA A 124 12.27 23.94 -10.47
C ALA A 124 11.11 23.08 -11.00
N ALA A 125 9.93 23.13 -10.35
CA ALA A 125 8.76 22.41 -10.81
C ALA A 125 8.30 22.92 -12.20
N GLU A 126 8.34 24.22 -12.45
CA GLU A 126 7.99 24.81 -13.74
C GLU A 126 8.93 24.38 -14.88
N GLN A 127 10.18 24.03 -14.58
CA GLN A 127 11.11 23.50 -15.57
C GLN A 127 10.71 22.12 -16.10
N LEU A 128 9.91 21.34 -15.35
CA LEU A 128 9.49 19.99 -15.77
C LEU A 128 8.77 20.00 -17.11
N THR A 129 8.02 21.05 -17.41
CA THR A 129 7.31 21.21 -18.69
C THR A 129 8.22 21.35 -19.92
N ARG A 130 9.53 21.59 -19.71
CA ARG A 130 10.51 21.76 -20.77
C ARG A 130 11.16 20.45 -21.23
N TYR A 131 11.03 19.39 -20.42
CA TYR A 131 11.61 18.08 -20.71
C TYR A 131 10.62 17.21 -21.48
N SER A 132 11.14 16.30 -22.31
CA SER A 132 10.39 15.29 -23.05
C SER A 132 11.35 14.21 -23.53
N GLY A 133 10.85 12.97 -23.67
CA GLY A 133 11.65 11.83 -24.13
C GLY A 133 10.92 10.52 -23.95
N GLY A 134 11.65 9.43 -23.83
CA GLY A 134 11.15 8.12 -23.47
C GLY A 134 10.87 7.99 -21.97
N THR A 135 10.87 6.78 -21.45
CA THR A 135 10.53 6.51 -20.03
C THR A 135 11.54 5.54 -19.42
N HIS A 136 12.51 6.05 -18.66
CA HIS A 136 13.48 5.28 -17.88
C HIS A 136 13.25 5.51 -16.38
N MET A 137 12.19 4.91 -15.85
CA MET A 137 11.73 5.07 -14.46
C MET A 137 12.77 4.59 -13.45
N GLY A 138 13.44 3.46 -13.72
CA GLY A 138 14.46 2.89 -12.85
C GLY A 138 15.64 3.85 -12.65
N ALA A 139 16.10 4.51 -13.72
CA ALA A 139 17.12 5.54 -13.63
C ALA A 139 16.65 6.71 -12.74
N GLY A 140 15.39 7.15 -12.88
CA GLY A 140 14.77 8.18 -12.04
C GLY A 140 14.74 7.80 -10.56
N MET A 141 14.29 6.58 -10.27
CA MET A 141 14.22 6.05 -8.91
C MET A 141 15.60 5.96 -8.25
N LEU A 142 16.62 5.47 -8.98
CA LEU A 142 18.00 5.41 -8.45
C LEU A 142 18.56 6.80 -8.16
N GLU A 143 18.30 7.78 -9.02
CA GLU A 143 18.76 9.14 -8.79
C GLU A 143 18.06 9.78 -7.59
N GLY A 144 16.72 9.59 -7.46
CA GLY A 144 15.96 10.01 -6.28
C GLY A 144 16.45 9.34 -4.98
N MET A 145 16.82 8.06 -5.05
CA MET A 145 17.38 7.33 -3.93
C MET A 145 18.75 7.89 -3.49
N LYS A 146 19.64 8.22 -4.45
CA LYS A 146 20.92 8.86 -4.13
C LYS A 146 20.75 10.17 -3.37
N GLN A 147 19.74 10.95 -3.75
CA GLN A 147 19.39 12.17 -3.04
C GLN A 147 18.94 11.84 -1.60
N LEU A 148 17.99 10.90 -1.43
CA LEU A 148 17.44 10.49 -0.13
C LEU A 148 18.45 9.83 0.81
N HIS A 149 19.49 9.19 0.26
CA HIS A 149 20.50 8.51 1.07
C HIS A 149 21.32 9.46 1.95
N GLN A 150 21.43 10.71 1.56
CA GLN A 150 22.18 11.75 2.28
C GLN A 150 21.31 12.46 3.35
N GLU A 151 20.02 12.19 3.40
CA GLU A 151 19.08 12.88 4.28
C GLU A 151 18.71 12.04 5.51
N GLY A 152 18.43 12.73 6.59
CA GLY A 152 17.88 12.15 7.83
C GLY A 152 16.36 12.29 7.96
N GLY A 153 15.83 11.95 9.11
CA GLY A 153 14.40 12.11 9.41
C GLY A 153 13.51 11.04 8.75
N SER A 154 12.26 11.42 8.46
CA SER A 154 11.32 10.55 7.73
C SER A 154 11.50 10.73 6.24
N ARG A 155 12.10 9.73 5.59
CA ARG A 155 12.43 9.74 4.16
C ARG A 155 11.31 9.11 3.35
N ARG A 156 10.99 9.71 2.18
CA ARG A 156 9.97 9.17 1.28
C ARG A 156 10.27 9.55 -0.18
N MET A 157 9.95 8.66 -1.09
CA MET A 157 9.91 8.95 -2.53
C MET A 157 8.47 9.05 -3.00
N LEU A 158 8.14 10.12 -3.75
CA LEU A 158 6.90 10.23 -4.51
C LEU A 158 7.25 10.06 -5.99
N LEU A 159 6.79 8.96 -6.57
CA LEU A 159 6.99 8.60 -7.97
C LEU A 159 5.71 8.93 -8.74
N LEU A 160 5.81 9.81 -9.75
CA LEU A 160 4.70 10.20 -10.60
C LEU A 160 5.00 9.78 -12.04
N THR A 161 4.11 8.99 -12.65
CA THR A 161 4.26 8.48 -14.02
C THR A 161 2.89 8.26 -14.67
N ASP A 162 2.84 8.28 -16.00
CA ASP A 162 1.64 7.98 -16.77
C ASP A 162 1.82 6.80 -17.73
N GLY A 163 2.98 6.13 -17.69
CA GLY A 163 3.32 5.14 -18.68
C GLY A 163 3.98 3.88 -18.16
N GLN A 164 4.42 3.11 -19.12
CA GLN A 164 5.28 1.96 -18.92
C GLN A 164 6.73 2.40 -19.02
N THR A 165 7.63 1.58 -18.49
CA THR A 165 9.06 1.89 -18.54
C THR A 165 9.82 0.95 -19.44
N PHE A 166 10.95 1.41 -20.00
CA PHE A 166 11.86 0.60 -20.81
C PHE A 166 12.93 -0.11 -19.98
N ASP A 167 13.06 0.25 -18.69
CA ASP A 167 14.13 -0.23 -17.80
C ASP A 167 13.60 -0.99 -16.57
N GLU A 168 12.57 -1.85 -16.74
CA GLU A 168 11.97 -2.63 -15.65
C GLU A 168 13.00 -3.34 -14.75
N PRO A 169 14.09 -3.98 -15.26
CA PRO A 169 15.10 -4.58 -14.39
C PRO A 169 15.76 -3.55 -13.45
N LEU A 170 15.94 -2.32 -13.91
CA LEU A 170 16.52 -1.25 -13.10
C LEU A 170 15.50 -0.73 -12.06
N VAL A 171 14.22 -0.72 -12.38
CA VAL A 171 13.13 -0.43 -11.42
C VAL A 171 13.12 -1.45 -10.29
N GLU A 172 13.22 -2.75 -10.61
CA GLU A 172 13.31 -3.83 -9.63
C GLU A 172 14.51 -3.63 -8.68
N GLN A 173 15.67 -3.32 -9.24
CA GLN A 173 16.88 -3.03 -8.47
C GLN A 173 16.70 -1.81 -7.56
N ALA A 174 16.12 -0.72 -8.08
CA ALA A 174 15.86 0.50 -7.33
C ALA A 174 14.88 0.25 -6.18
N ALA A 175 13.80 -0.49 -6.44
CA ALA A 175 12.81 -0.85 -5.43
C ALA A 175 13.43 -1.71 -4.30
N GLN A 176 14.32 -2.65 -4.66
CA GLN A 176 15.04 -3.46 -3.67
C GLN A 176 15.97 -2.60 -2.80
N GLN A 177 16.70 -1.67 -3.39
CA GLN A 177 17.60 -0.77 -2.66
C GLN A 177 16.84 0.19 -1.76
N LEU A 178 15.71 0.75 -2.23
CA LEU A 178 14.82 1.62 -1.44
C LEU A 178 14.22 0.86 -0.25
N ALA A 179 13.78 -0.39 -0.46
CA ALA A 179 13.30 -1.26 0.61
C ALA A 179 14.39 -1.54 1.65
N GLY A 180 15.61 -1.88 1.21
CA GLY A 180 16.76 -2.08 2.11
C GLY A 180 17.17 -0.83 2.89
N ALA A 181 16.94 0.35 2.32
CA ALA A 181 17.16 1.64 2.98
C ALA A 181 15.94 2.11 3.82
N HIS A 182 14.87 1.31 3.88
CA HIS A 182 13.61 1.64 4.55
C HIS A 182 13.00 2.97 4.08
N ILE A 183 13.00 3.19 2.76
CA ILE A 183 12.42 4.38 2.12
C ILE A 183 11.13 3.97 1.41
N PRO A 184 9.95 4.29 1.95
CA PRO A 184 8.68 4.03 1.30
C PRO A 184 8.55 4.80 -0.02
N VAL A 185 7.96 4.16 -1.03
CA VAL A 185 7.62 4.78 -2.31
C VAL A 185 6.10 4.94 -2.41
N THR A 186 5.63 6.18 -2.51
CA THR A 186 4.26 6.46 -2.93
C THR A 186 4.26 6.60 -4.45
N ALA A 187 3.57 5.69 -5.13
CA ALA A 187 3.52 5.67 -6.59
C ALA A 187 2.17 6.24 -7.08
N ILE A 188 2.22 7.24 -7.94
CA ILE A 188 1.05 7.94 -8.47
C ILE A 188 1.02 7.71 -9.97
N GLY A 189 0.08 6.86 -10.41
CA GLY A 189 -0.19 6.62 -11.83
C GLY A 189 -1.22 7.61 -12.36
N VAL A 190 -0.89 8.36 -13.41
CA VAL A 190 -1.74 9.39 -14.02
C VAL A 190 -2.32 8.88 -15.33
N GLY A 191 -3.66 8.78 -15.43
CA GLY A 191 -4.34 8.17 -16.58
C GLY A 191 -4.41 6.65 -16.48
N ASP A 192 -4.67 5.98 -17.60
CA ASP A 192 -4.94 4.54 -17.63
C ASP A 192 -3.81 3.69 -18.23
N ASP A 193 -2.73 4.30 -18.77
CA ASP A 193 -1.74 3.60 -19.59
C ASP A 193 -0.53 3.05 -18.80
N TRP A 194 -0.35 3.43 -17.52
CA TRP A 194 0.76 2.98 -16.69
C TRP A 194 0.64 1.50 -16.26
N ASN A 195 1.78 0.89 -15.93
CA ASN A 195 1.87 -0.51 -15.50
C ASN A 195 1.49 -0.66 -14.01
N ASP A 196 0.25 -1.11 -13.75
CA ASP A 196 -0.30 -1.25 -12.40
C ASP A 196 0.36 -2.39 -11.60
N ASP A 197 0.78 -3.46 -12.25
CA ASP A 197 1.48 -4.56 -11.60
C ASP A 197 2.88 -4.12 -11.14
N LEU A 198 3.59 -3.33 -11.97
CA LEU A 198 4.90 -2.79 -11.63
C LEU A 198 4.84 -1.78 -10.47
N LEU A 199 3.94 -0.78 -10.55
CA LEU A 199 3.81 0.22 -9.47
C LEU A 199 3.33 -0.42 -8.16
N THR A 200 2.48 -1.44 -8.24
CA THR A 200 2.06 -2.22 -7.08
C THR A 200 3.24 -2.99 -6.47
N SER A 201 4.08 -3.63 -7.30
CA SER A 201 5.29 -4.33 -6.83
C SER A 201 6.26 -3.39 -6.11
N ILE A 202 6.50 -2.19 -6.68
CA ILE A 202 7.34 -1.16 -6.04
C ILE A 202 6.80 -0.79 -4.67
N THR A 203 5.50 -0.48 -4.60
CA THR A 203 4.88 -0.02 -3.35
C THR A 203 4.79 -1.11 -2.29
N ASP A 204 4.53 -2.36 -2.67
CA ASP A 204 4.54 -3.50 -1.75
C ASP A 204 5.93 -3.71 -1.15
N ARG A 205 6.94 -3.77 -2.01
CA ARG A 205 8.34 -4.00 -1.59
C ARG A 205 8.85 -2.91 -0.67
N THR A 206 8.48 -1.66 -0.91
CA THR A 206 8.92 -0.50 -0.11
C THR A 206 7.97 -0.13 1.03
N GLN A 207 6.90 -0.90 1.24
CA GLN A 207 5.85 -0.62 2.23
C GLN A 207 5.17 0.75 2.03
N GLY A 208 5.10 1.17 0.76
CA GLY A 208 4.45 2.40 0.33
C GLY A 208 2.99 2.23 -0.04
N LYS A 209 2.50 3.07 -0.98
CA LYS A 209 1.08 3.09 -1.36
C LYS A 209 0.92 3.53 -2.83
N PRO A 210 0.10 2.82 -3.65
CA PRO A 210 -0.25 3.25 -4.99
C PRO A 210 -1.45 4.20 -5.00
N PHE A 211 -1.48 5.12 -5.97
CA PHE A 211 -2.62 5.97 -6.31
C PHE A 211 -2.92 5.89 -7.80
N HIS A 212 -4.20 5.99 -8.15
CA HIS A 212 -4.67 6.10 -9.52
C HIS A 212 -5.38 7.44 -9.72
N ILE A 213 -4.85 8.25 -10.63
CA ILE A 213 -5.40 9.55 -10.99
C ILE A 213 -6.01 9.45 -12.38
N VAL A 214 -7.30 9.76 -12.48
CA VAL A 214 -8.03 9.75 -13.76
C VAL A 214 -8.35 11.17 -14.23
N PRO A 215 -8.62 11.38 -15.53
CA PRO A 215 -9.07 12.67 -16.04
C PRO A 215 -10.32 13.19 -15.33
N ASP A 216 -10.44 14.51 -15.17
CA ASP A 216 -11.61 15.17 -14.57
C ASP A 216 -12.93 14.94 -15.35
N THR A 217 -12.81 14.52 -16.60
CA THR A 217 -13.97 14.13 -17.43
C THR A 217 -14.58 12.80 -17.03
N GLN A 218 -13.87 12.00 -16.24
CA GLN A 218 -14.36 10.76 -15.68
C GLN A 218 -14.94 10.99 -14.28
N ASN A 219 -15.88 10.15 -13.89
CA ASN A 219 -16.40 10.12 -12.51
C ASN A 219 -15.91 8.84 -11.84
N PRO A 220 -14.69 8.85 -11.30
CA PRO A 220 -14.09 7.64 -10.77
C PRO A 220 -14.81 7.18 -9.51
N LEU A 221 -14.86 5.88 -9.32
CA LEU A 221 -15.20 5.32 -8.02
C LEU A 221 -13.94 5.33 -7.13
N PRO A 222 -14.10 5.61 -5.83
CA PRO A 222 -12.99 5.48 -4.89
C PRO A 222 -12.34 4.10 -4.99
N PRO A 223 -11.00 4.00 -4.89
CA PRO A 223 -10.07 5.04 -4.47
C PRO A 223 -9.43 5.84 -5.60
N SER A 224 -9.83 5.63 -6.86
CA SER A 224 -9.32 6.46 -7.96
C SER A 224 -9.75 7.91 -7.74
N LEU A 225 -8.85 8.83 -8.02
CA LEU A 225 -9.01 10.26 -7.79
C LEU A 225 -9.03 11.00 -9.12
N ARG A 226 -9.70 12.13 -9.18
CA ARG A 226 -9.64 13.02 -10.33
C ARG A 226 -8.31 13.76 -10.36
N ALA A 227 -7.92 14.19 -11.54
CA ALA A 227 -6.71 14.98 -11.74
C ALA A 227 -6.69 16.26 -10.89
N SER A 228 -7.83 16.90 -10.72
CA SER A 228 -7.99 18.06 -9.82
C SER A 228 -7.79 17.75 -8.34
N GLU A 229 -7.88 16.49 -7.93
CA GLU A 229 -7.68 16.03 -6.54
C GLU A 229 -6.22 15.63 -6.24
N LEU A 230 -5.34 15.59 -7.27
CA LEU A 230 -3.93 15.26 -7.12
C LEU A 230 -3.20 16.09 -6.05
N PRO A 231 -3.40 17.43 -5.94
CA PRO A 231 -2.78 18.21 -4.88
C PRO A 231 -3.15 17.71 -3.49
N GLN A 232 -4.41 17.35 -3.27
CA GLN A 232 -4.91 16.85 -1.99
C GLN A 232 -4.36 15.47 -1.67
N ALA A 233 -4.23 14.60 -2.67
CA ALA A 233 -3.63 13.28 -2.51
C ALA A 233 -2.16 13.39 -2.03
N ILE A 234 -1.37 14.26 -2.65
CA ILE A 234 0.02 14.51 -2.26
C ILE A 234 0.09 15.11 -0.84
N LEU A 235 -0.77 16.08 -0.52
CA LEU A 235 -0.84 16.67 0.82
C LEU A 235 -1.18 15.63 1.88
N GLY A 236 -2.16 14.76 1.61
CA GLY A 236 -2.51 13.66 2.52
C GLY A 236 -1.35 12.70 2.77
N GLU A 237 -0.55 12.39 1.75
CA GLU A 237 0.64 11.55 1.92
C GLU A 237 1.74 12.23 2.74
N LEU A 238 1.87 13.55 2.66
CA LEU A 238 2.78 14.30 3.53
C LEU A 238 2.33 14.30 4.99
N GLU A 239 1.02 14.44 5.24
CA GLU A 239 0.48 14.32 6.59
C GLU A 239 0.71 12.94 7.17
N ASN A 240 0.50 11.89 6.37
CA ASN A 240 0.79 10.51 6.76
C ASN A 240 2.28 10.36 7.13
N ALA A 241 3.19 10.82 6.27
CA ALA A 241 4.63 10.77 6.52
C ALA A 241 5.03 11.59 7.76
N ALA A 242 4.42 12.75 7.98
CA ALA A 242 4.65 13.59 9.14
C ALA A 242 4.17 12.97 10.47
N ASN A 243 3.19 12.08 10.38
CA ASN A 243 2.63 11.34 11.51
C ASN A 243 3.37 10.02 11.79
N GLU A 244 4.28 9.57 10.92
CA GLU A 244 5.11 8.38 11.15
C GLU A 244 6.20 8.68 12.18
N VAL A 245 5.90 8.44 13.45
CA VAL A 245 6.78 8.74 14.58
C VAL A 245 7.65 7.56 15.00
N ILE A 246 7.36 6.36 14.50
CA ILE A 246 8.17 5.17 14.60
C ILE A 246 8.47 4.68 13.18
N THR A 247 9.74 4.43 12.89
CA THR A 247 10.23 3.99 11.59
C THR A 247 11.04 2.72 11.71
N ASN A 248 11.33 2.09 10.57
CA ASN A 248 12.21 0.93 10.48
C ASN A 248 11.80 -0.20 11.43
N ILE A 249 10.49 -0.48 11.50
CA ILE A 249 10.02 -1.60 12.31
C ILE A 249 10.46 -2.89 11.63
N GLY A 250 11.27 -3.67 12.34
CA GLY A 250 11.75 -4.98 11.91
C GLY A 250 11.14 -6.08 12.76
N LEU A 251 10.68 -7.15 12.11
CA LEU A 251 10.12 -8.34 12.75
C LEU A 251 11.09 -9.52 12.66
N ALA A 252 11.54 -10.04 13.77
CA ALA A 252 12.27 -11.30 13.86
C ALA A 252 11.33 -12.41 14.32
N VAL A 253 11.26 -13.52 13.58
CA VAL A 253 10.45 -14.70 13.93
C VAL A 253 11.33 -15.94 13.97
N LYS A 254 11.30 -16.65 15.10
CA LYS A 254 11.95 -17.95 15.27
C LYS A 254 10.88 -19.02 15.50
N THR A 255 10.58 -19.80 14.47
CA THR A 255 9.61 -20.91 14.55
C THR A 255 10.25 -22.15 15.18
N VAL A 256 9.44 -22.99 15.79
CA VAL A 256 9.89 -24.34 16.18
C VAL A 256 9.94 -25.25 14.94
N ARG A 257 10.54 -26.43 15.11
CA ARG A 257 10.71 -27.40 14.01
C ARG A 257 9.38 -27.71 13.33
N ASP A 258 9.40 -27.74 11.99
CA ASP A 258 8.29 -28.05 11.09
C ASP A 258 7.12 -27.05 11.11
N VAL A 259 7.28 -25.90 11.78
CA VAL A 259 6.36 -24.77 11.70
C VAL A 259 6.92 -23.75 10.70
N THR A 260 6.14 -23.39 9.70
CA THR A 260 6.55 -22.43 8.66
C THR A 260 5.78 -21.12 8.80
N LEU A 261 6.49 -20.00 8.76
CA LEU A 261 5.88 -18.69 8.52
C LEU A 261 5.77 -18.51 7.00
N ASP A 262 4.56 -18.64 6.46
CA ASP A 262 4.34 -18.60 5.01
C ASP A 262 4.25 -17.18 4.47
N ARG A 263 3.62 -16.28 5.25
CA ARG A 263 3.31 -14.93 4.80
C ARG A 263 3.17 -13.97 5.97
N VAL A 264 3.55 -12.72 5.75
CA VAL A 264 3.23 -11.58 6.61
C VAL A 264 2.65 -10.49 5.71
N THR A 265 1.44 -10.04 6.02
CA THR A 265 0.76 -9.01 5.25
C THR A 265 0.35 -7.87 6.19
N ARG A 266 0.77 -6.65 5.91
CA ARG A 266 0.16 -5.48 6.52
C ARG A 266 -1.26 -5.36 5.95
N VAL A 267 -2.25 -5.33 6.82
CA VAL A 267 -3.67 -5.25 6.42
C VAL A 267 -4.30 -3.92 6.78
N TYR A 268 -3.62 -3.08 7.58
CA TYR A 268 -4.07 -1.74 7.93
C TYR A 268 -2.85 -0.84 8.24
N PRO A 269 -2.80 0.43 7.81
CA PRO A 269 -3.84 1.26 7.16
C PRO A 269 -4.02 0.98 5.66
N SER A 270 -3.11 0.32 5.02
CA SER A 270 -3.19 -0.16 3.64
C SER A 270 -2.58 -1.53 3.53
N GLN A 271 -3.06 -2.33 2.58
CA GLN A 271 -2.55 -3.67 2.39
C GLN A 271 -1.23 -3.66 1.64
N SER A 272 -0.26 -4.41 2.17
CA SER A 272 1.06 -4.61 1.55
C SER A 272 1.66 -5.91 2.04
N GLU A 273 2.27 -6.67 1.14
CA GLU A 273 2.96 -7.91 1.49
C GLU A 273 4.37 -7.62 1.98
N VAL A 274 4.79 -8.29 3.07
CA VAL A 274 6.12 -8.12 3.67
C VAL A 274 7.09 -9.11 3.04
N ASP A 275 8.27 -8.64 2.64
CA ASP A 275 9.32 -9.49 2.10
C ASP A 275 9.95 -10.35 3.22
N LEU A 276 9.79 -11.67 3.13
CA LEU A 276 10.32 -12.63 4.10
C LEU A 276 11.75 -13.10 3.81
N ARG A 277 12.38 -12.64 2.72
CA ARG A 277 13.74 -13.06 2.34
C ARG A 277 14.83 -12.51 3.27
N SER A 278 14.56 -11.42 3.97
CA SER A 278 15.48 -10.81 4.94
C SER A 278 14.98 -10.96 6.37
N GLN A 279 15.90 -11.08 7.34
CA GLN A 279 15.57 -10.95 8.76
C GLN A 279 16.47 -9.87 9.38
N PRO A 280 15.89 -8.96 10.18
CA PRO A 280 14.46 -8.85 10.51
C PRO A 280 13.63 -8.47 9.27
N HIS A 281 12.39 -9.01 9.17
CA HIS A 281 11.47 -8.69 8.09
C HIS A 281 11.00 -7.24 8.21
N PRO A 282 11.04 -6.43 7.12
CA PRO A 282 10.71 -5.01 7.17
C PRO A 282 9.19 -4.79 7.26
N LEU A 283 8.70 -4.33 8.39
CA LEU A 283 7.28 -4.01 8.59
C LEU A 283 6.91 -2.58 8.18
N GLY A 284 7.91 -1.73 7.90
CA GLY A 284 7.71 -0.32 7.56
C GLY A 284 7.60 0.58 8.78
N ASN A 285 6.71 1.57 8.71
CA ASN A 285 6.58 2.64 9.71
C ASN A 285 5.23 2.60 10.41
N ALA A 286 5.12 3.24 11.56
CA ALA A 286 3.87 3.38 12.30
C ALA A 286 3.56 4.85 12.63
N ALA A 287 2.31 5.23 12.35
CA ALA A 287 1.82 6.58 12.54
C ALA A 287 1.32 6.82 13.98
N LYS A 288 1.47 8.05 14.45
CA LYS A 288 0.95 8.52 15.72
C LYS A 288 -0.56 8.36 15.79
N GLY A 289 -1.04 7.87 16.93
CA GLY A 289 -2.47 7.87 17.26
C GLY A 289 -3.24 6.68 16.68
N ASP A 290 -2.67 5.91 15.77
CA ASP A 290 -3.35 4.77 15.16
C ASP A 290 -2.58 3.45 15.27
N TRP A 291 -3.27 2.35 15.02
CA TRP A 291 -2.68 1.02 14.94
C TRP A 291 -2.19 0.74 13.52
N THR A 292 -1.11 -0.01 13.41
CA THR A 292 -0.76 -0.74 12.19
C THR A 292 -1.00 -2.21 12.47
N VAL A 293 -1.70 -2.91 11.57
CA VAL A 293 -2.11 -4.31 11.77
C VAL A 293 -1.49 -5.19 10.69
N PHE A 294 -0.89 -6.28 11.14
CA PHE A 294 -0.30 -7.30 10.28
C PHE A 294 -0.97 -8.64 10.55
N ILE A 295 -1.20 -9.43 9.52
CA ILE A 295 -1.58 -10.84 9.61
C ILE A 295 -0.37 -11.68 9.27
N LEU A 296 0.03 -12.53 10.21
CA LEU A 296 1.03 -13.57 10.03
C LEU A 296 0.32 -14.89 9.77
N GLU A 297 0.70 -15.58 8.70
CA GLU A 297 0.16 -16.90 8.33
C GLU A 297 1.21 -17.97 8.58
N PHE A 298 0.83 -18.97 9.35
CA PHE A 298 1.67 -20.13 9.65
C PHE A 298 1.05 -21.41 9.13
N THR A 299 1.89 -22.29 8.61
CA THR A 299 1.55 -23.71 8.36
C THR A 299 2.10 -24.57 9.47
N LEU A 300 1.24 -25.44 9.99
CA LEU A 300 1.55 -26.26 11.17
C LEU A 300 1.59 -27.74 10.80
N PRO A 301 2.57 -28.51 11.34
CA PRO A 301 2.59 -29.96 11.21
C PRO A 301 1.52 -30.62 12.11
N ALA A 302 1.23 -31.90 11.86
CA ALA A 302 0.45 -32.69 12.79
C ALA A 302 1.14 -32.76 14.14
N ARG A 303 0.38 -32.49 15.22
CA ARG A 303 0.86 -32.59 16.61
C ARG A 303 -0.17 -33.34 17.44
N PRO A 304 0.27 -34.15 18.43
CA PRO A 304 -0.64 -34.72 19.41
C PRO A 304 -1.23 -33.62 20.29
N ALA A 305 -2.31 -33.94 21.02
CA ALA A 305 -2.92 -33.03 21.98
C ALA A 305 -1.85 -32.57 22.99
N SER A 306 -1.54 -31.27 22.98
CA SER A 306 -0.47 -30.67 23.79
C SER A 306 -0.49 -29.15 23.67
N ARG A 307 0.01 -28.47 24.67
CA ARG A 307 0.25 -27.02 24.62
C ARG A 307 1.71 -26.78 24.26
N ILE A 308 1.95 -26.08 23.16
CA ILE A 308 3.30 -25.82 22.64
C ILE A 308 3.52 -24.36 22.28
N ARG A 309 4.76 -23.92 22.34
CA ARG A 309 5.20 -22.69 21.74
C ARG A 309 5.47 -22.95 20.25
N LEU A 310 4.78 -22.24 19.36
CA LEU A 310 4.97 -22.35 17.91
C LEU A 310 6.14 -21.52 17.42
N ALA A 311 6.26 -20.31 17.96
CA ALA A 311 7.30 -19.38 17.57
C ALA A 311 7.60 -18.37 18.68
N GLN A 312 8.73 -17.71 18.55
CA GLN A 312 9.09 -16.54 19.32
C GLN A 312 9.27 -15.36 18.38
N MET A 313 8.69 -14.21 18.71
CA MET A 313 8.76 -12.98 17.92
C MET A 313 9.47 -11.88 18.68
N GLY A 314 10.33 -11.13 17.99
CA GLY A 314 10.93 -9.88 18.47
C GLY A 314 10.64 -8.75 17.49
N LEU A 315 10.54 -7.53 17.99
CA LEU A 315 10.40 -6.32 17.18
C LEU A 315 11.53 -5.35 17.52
N SER A 316 12.17 -4.80 16.49
CA SER A 316 13.07 -3.65 16.59
C SER A 316 12.44 -2.46 15.90
N TYR A 317 12.77 -1.24 16.30
CA TYR A 317 12.21 -0.02 15.71
C TYR A 317 13.09 1.19 15.98
N GLU A 318 12.88 2.28 15.24
CA GLU A 318 13.54 3.57 15.43
C GLU A 318 12.54 4.69 15.71
N VAL A 319 12.97 5.67 16.50
CA VAL A 319 12.22 6.90 16.78
C VAL A 319 13.05 8.09 16.26
N PRO A 320 12.87 8.48 14.97
CA PRO A 320 13.75 9.45 14.30
C PRO A 320 13.84 10.79 15.03
N GLY A 321 12.72 11.29 15.57
CA GLY A 321 12.67 12.56 16.31
C GLY A 321 13.47 12.57 17.61
N LYS A 322 13.94 11.40 18.08
CA LYS A 322 14.73 11.25 19.31
C LYS A 322 16.09 10.59 19.08
N GLY A 323 16.41 10.19 17.84
CA GLY A 323 17.61 9.43 17.53
C GLY A 323 17.71 8.10 18.32
N TYR A 324 16.56 7.52 18.68
CA TYR A 324 16.49 6.34 19.55
C TYR A 324 16.14 5.09 18.74
N ARG A 325 16.87 4.01 18.99
CA ARG A 325 16.55 2.67 18.51
C ARG A 325 16.12 1.79 19.70
N GLY A 326 14.98 1.13 19.57
CA GLY A 326 14.41 0.30 20.63
C GLY A 326 14.06 -1.09 20.14
N GLU A 327 13.84 -1.95 21.12
CA GLU A 327 13.37 -3.32 20.91
C GLU A 327 12.19 -3.61 21.83
N VAL A 328 11.26 -4.43 21.35
CA VAL A 328 10.18 -4.98 22.18
C VAL A 328 10.67 -6.33 22.73
N PRO A 329 10.46 -6.61 24.02
CA PRO A 329 10.80 -7.91 24.57
C PRO A 329 10.22 -9.05 23.73
N PRO A 330 10.94 -10.17 23.57
CA PRO A 330 10.46 -11.31 22.80
C PRO A 330 9.11 -11.83 23.30
N MET A 331 8.19 -12.05 22.35
CA MET A 331 6.84 -12.55 22.63
C MET A 331 6.73 -14.00 22.14
N ASP A 332 6.25 -14.88 22.99
CA ASP A 332 6.01 -16.29 22.64
C ASP A 332 4.61 -16.46 22.05
N ILE A 333 4.51 -17.17 20.92
CA ILE A 333 3.26 -17.61 20.31
C ILE A 333 3.00 -19.03 20.82
N VAL A 334 1.99 -19.17 21.67
CA VAL A 334 1.61 -20.44 22.30
C VAL A 334 0.21 -20.83 21.84
N VAL A 335 0.02 -22.08 21.48
CA VAL A 335 -1.27 -22.67 21.10
C VAL A 335 -1.45 -24.01 21.77
N GLU A 336 -2.68 -24.49 21.80
CA GLU A 336 -3.05 -25.81 22.35
C GLU A 336 -3.66 -26.68 21.27
N PHE A 337 -3.11 -27.87 21.07
CA PHE A 337 -3.65 -28.90 20.21
C PHE A 337 -4.59 -29.78 21.02
N THR A 338 -5.82 -29.99 20.56
CA THR A 338 -6.86 -30.75 21.25
C THR A 338 -7.65 -31.62 20.28
N THR A 339 -8.27 -32.66 20.80
CA THR A 339 -9.25 -33.47 20.04
C THR A 339 -10.69 -32.99 20.24
N ASP A 340 -10.90 -31.95 21.05
CA ASP A 340 -12.21 -31.37 21.30
C ASP A 340 -12.60 -30.42 20.17
N GLU A 341 -13.54 -30.85 19.32
CA GLU A 341 -14.06 -30.11 18.18
C GLU A 341 -14.79 -28.82 18.60
N THR A 342 -15.39 -28.79 19.80
CA THR A 342 -16.12 -27.61 20.27
C THR A 342 -15.18 -26.46 20.62
N LEU A 343 -13.97 -26.77 21.09
CA LEU A 343 -12.92 -25.78 21.35
C LEU A 343 -12.29 -25.29 20.05
N THR A 344 -12.02 -26.19 19.11
CA THR A 344 -11.41 -25.84 17.83
C THR A 344 -12.35 -25.07 16.89
N ALA A 345 -13.67 -25.15 17.11
CA ALA A 345 -14.65 -24.37 16.38
C ALA A 345 -14.68 -22.87 16.77
N LYS A 346 -14.08 -22.50 17.92
CA LYS A 346 -14.05 -21.10 18.39
C LYS A 346 -13.06 -20.28 17.56
N ILE A 347 -13.56 -19.32 16.82
CA ILE A 347 -12.78 -18.43 15.95
C ILE A 347 -12.91 -17.00 16.45
N ASP A 348 -11.79 -16.27 16.48
CA ASP A 348 -11.79 -14.85 16.79
C ASP A 348 -12.29 -14.05 15.59
N PRO A 349 -13.45 -13.34 15.72
CA PRO A 349 -14.06 -12.62 14.61
C PRO A 349 -13.24 -11.39 14.20
N GLN A 350 -12.47 -10.77 15.09
CA GLN A 350 -11.66 -9.61 14.76
C GLN A 350 -10.47 -10.01 13.91
N VAL A 351 -9.80 -11.11 14.25
CA VAL A 351 -8.70 -11.61 13.43
C VAL A 351 -9.21 -12.03 12.05
N MET A 352 -10.36 -12.73 12.00
CA MET A 352 -10.97 -13.14 10.73
C MET A 352 -11.40 -11.96 9.87
N HIS A 353 -11.86 -10.85 10.44
CA HIS A 353 -12.12 -9.62 9.69
C HIS A 353 -10.88 -9.16 8.92
N TRP A 354 -9.71 -9.14 9.55
CA TRP A 354 -8.45 -8.78 8.90
C TRP A 354 -8.00 -9.80 7.85
N VAL A 355 -8.22 -11.09 8.11
CA VAL A 355 -7.94 -12.16 7.14
C VAL A 355 -8.84 -12.00 5.90
N GLN A 356 -10.11 -11.69 6.07
CA GLN A 356 -11.04 -11.45 4.96
C GLN A 356 -10.64 -10.22 4.14
N GLN A 357 -10.20 -9.14 4.77
CA GLN A 357 -9.67 -7.98 4.04
C GLN A 357 -8.47 -8.35 3.16
N ARG A 358 -7.53 -9.15 3.71
CA ARG A 358 -6.40 -9.68 2.94
C ARG A 358 -6.88 -10.52 1.74
N ASN A 359 -7.83 -11.40 1.97
CA ASN A 359 -8.34 -12.30 0.94
C ASN A 359 -9.08 -11.56 -0.18
N LEU A 360 -9.69 -10.40 0.13
CA LEU A 360 -10.32 -9.56 -0.88
C LEU A 360 -9.35 -9.12 -1.97
N GLU A 361 -8.14 -8.69 -1.62
CA GLU A 361 -7.11 -8.32 -2.60
C GLU A 361 -6.72 -9.49 -3.48
N MET A 362 -6.54 -10.68 -2.89
CA MET A 362 -6.22 -11.89 -3.63
C MET A 362 -7.31 -12.25 -4.65
N LEU A 363 -8.59 -12.19 -4.25
CA LEU A 363 -9.72 -12.45 -5.14
C LEU A 363 -9.80 -11.43 -6.27
N VAL A 364 -9.60 -10.16 -5.99
CA VAL A 364 -9.62 -9.10 -7.03
C VAL A 364 -8.48 -9.30 -8.02
N ARG A 365 -7.27 -9.61 -7.55
CA ARG A 365 -6.11 -9.91 -8.42
C ARG A 365 -6.39 -11.13 -9.29
N GLN A 366 -6.88 -12.21 -8.70
CA GLN A 366 -7.25 -13.42 -9.43
C GLN A 366 -8.31 -13.12 -10.49
N ALA A 367 -9.39 -12.43 -10.13
CA ALA A 367 -10.48 -12.11 -11.06
C ALA A 367 -10.01 -11.26 -12.24
N THR A 368 -9.13 -10.28 -12.00
CA THR A 368 -8.58 -9.43 -13.07
C THR A 368 -7.66 -10.19 -14.03
N GLN A 369 -6.96 -11.23 -13.54
CA GLN A 369 -6.19 -12.14 -14.40
C GLN A 369 -7.12 -13.07 -15.18
N GLU A 370 -8.11 -13.68 -14.52
CA GLU A 370 -9.11 -14.56 -15.14
C GLU A 370 -9.92 -13.83 -16.23
N ALA A 371 -10.21 -12.53 -16.05
CA ALA A 371 -10.97 -11.75 -17.02
C ALA A 371 -10.33 -11.69 -18.41
N ARG A 372 -9.02 -11.93 -18.51
CA ARG A 372 -8.30 -11.99 -19.79
C ARG A 372 -8.49 -13.32 -20.55
N THR A 373 -8.80 -14.40 -19.85
CA THR A 373 -8.84 -15.76 -20.41
C THR A 373 -10.19 -16.43 -20.25
N ASP A 374 -10.89 -16.19 -19.14
CA ASP A 374 -12.20 -16.79 -18.83
C ASP A 374 -13.11 -15.76 -18.12
N PRO A 375 -13.84 -14.93 -18.88
CA PRO A 375 -14.74 -13.93 -18.31
C PRO A 375 -15.84 -14.51 -17.40
N ALA A 376 -16.28 -15.76 -17.65
CA ALA A 376 -17.32 -16.39 -16.85
C ALA A 376 -16.80 -16.79 -15.47
N LYS A 377 -15.56 -17.28 -15.40
CA LYS A 377 -14.87 -17.59 -14.15
C LYS A 377 -14.56 -16.31 -13.38
N ALA A 378 -14.04 -15.27 -14.06
CA ALA A 378 -13.78 -13.97 -13.49
C ALA A 378 -15.03 -13.34 -12.84
N ALA A 379 -16.19 -13.46 -13.50
CA ALA A 379 -17.45 -12.95 -12.95
C ALA A 379 -17.80 -13.63 -11.61
N LYS A 380 -17.63 -14.95 -11.52
CA LYS A 380 -17.86 -15.70 -10.26
C LYS A 380 -16.89 -15.26 -9.17
N THR A 381 -15.61 -15.09 -9.50
CA THR A 381 -14.58 -14.64 -8.54
C THR A 381 -14.87 -13.20 -8.06
N LEU A 382 -15.32 -12.30 -8.95
CA LEU A 382 -15.75 -10.94 -8.57
C LEU A 382 -17.01 -10.95 -7.71
N GLU A 383 -17.98 -11.81 -7.98
CA GLU A 383 -19.18 -11.95 -7.13
C GLU A 383 -18.80 -12.42 -5.71
N LEU A 384 -17.85 -13.34 -5.57
CA LEU A 384 -17.31 -13.73 -4.25
C LEU A 384 -16.65 -12.53 -3.55
N ALA A 385 -15.80 -11.79 -4.26
CA ALA A 385 -15.15 -10.59 -3.73
C ALA A 385 -16.19 -9.52 -3.32
N ARG A 386 -17.21 -9.29 -4.14
CA ARG A 386 -18.31 -8.39 -3.86
C ARG A 386 -19.09 -8.78 -2.59
N ASN A 387 -19.46 -10.05 -2.47
CA ASN A 387 -20.16 -10.56 -1.28
C ASN A 387 -19.31 -10.37 -0.02
N MET A 388 -17.99 -10.56 -0.12
CA MET A 388 -17.07 -10.28 0.96
C MET A 388 -17.07 -8.79 1.35
N THR A 389 -17.08 -7.85 0.38
CA THR A 389 -17.14 -6.41 0.69
C THR A 389 -18.44 -5.99 1.35
N VAL A 390 -19.55 -6.63 1.00
CA VAL A 390 -20.85 -6.42 1.69
C VAL A 390 -20.76 -6.84 3.16
N ARG A 391 -20.21 -8.03 3.44
CA ARG A 391 -20.02 -8.52 4.81
C ARG A 391 -19.05 -7.63 5.62
N LEU A 392 -18.01 -7.10 4.97
CA LEU A 392 -17.06 -6.17 5.58
C LEU A 392 -17.62 -4.74 5.77
N GLY A 393 -18.80 -4.43 5.21
CA GLY A 393 -19.38 -3.08 5.23
C GLY A 393 -18.67 -2.09 4.30
N ASN A 394 -17.86 -2.58 3.34
CA ASN A 394 -17.07 -1.73 2.43
C ASN A 394 -17.89 -1.29 1.21
N ALA A 395 -18.79 -0.31 1.41
CA ALA A 395 -19.70 0.17 0.38
C ALA A 395 -18.97 0.77 -0.86
N ALA A 396 -17.79 1.36 -0.68
CA ALA A 396 -17.01 1.91 -1.79
C ALA A 396 -16.51 0.78 -2.70
N MET A 397 -15.89 -0.25 -2.13
CA MET A 397 -15.44 -1.41 -2.88
C MET A 397 -16.60 -2.22 -3.46
N THR A 398 -17.71 -2.35 -2.75
CA THR A 398 -18.90 -3.03 -3.28
C THR A 398 -19.35 -2.39 -4.59
N ARG A 399 -19.45 -1.05 -4.65
CA ARG A 399 -19.83 -0.32 -5.87
C ARG A 399 -18.83 -0.51 -7.01
N ALA A 400 -17.52 -0.47 -6.70
CA ALA A 400 -16.50 -0.68 -7.71
C ALA A 400 -16.54 -2.11 -8.30
N LEU A 401 -16.80 -3.11 -7.46
CA LEU A 401 -16.96 -4.50 -7.89
C LEU A 401 -18.28 -4.72 -8.65
N ASP A 402 -19.39 -4.05 -8.28
CA ASP A 402 -20.65 -4.07 -9.03
C ASP A 402 -20.44 -3.55 -10.45
N GLN A 403 -19.68 -2.47 -10.63
CA GLN A 403 -19.31 -1.96 -11.95
C GLN A 403 -18.51 -2.99 -12.75
N ALA A 404 -17.48 -3.59 -12.17
CA ALA A 404 -16.65 -4.59 -12.84
C ALA A 404 -17.45 -5.83 -13.27
N VAL A 405 -18.36 -6.31 -12.41
CA VAL A 405 -19.31 -7.42 -12.74
C VAL A 405 -20.24 -7.02 -13.87
N GLY A 406 -20.76 -5.79 -13.85
CA GLY A 406 -21.62 -5.25 -14.90
C GLY A 406 -20.91 -5.21 -16.26
N GLU A 407 -19.67 -4.70 -16.30
CA GLU A 407 -18.84 -4.65 -17.51
C GLU A 407 -18.58 -6.09 -18.07
N LEU A 408 -18.22 -7.05 -17.20
CA LEU A 408 -18.03 -8.44 -17.63
C LEU A 408 -19.30 -9.09 -18.19
N LYS A 409 -20.48 -8.79 -17.61
CA LYS A 409 -21.75 -9.35 -18.10
C LYS A 409 -22.13 -8.78 -19.47
N THR A 410 -21.85 -7.50 -19.71
CA THR A 410 -22.27 -6.80 -20.95
C THR A 410 -21.23 -6.93 -22.06
N SER A 411 -19.96 -6.64 -21.78
CA SER A 411 -18.89 -6.55 -22.78
C SER A 411 -17.91 -7.73 -22.77
N LYS A 412 -18.03 -8.66 -21.83
CA LYS A 412 -17.10 -9.78 -21.59
C LYS A 412 -15.67 -9.35 -21.24
N THR A 413 -15.48 -8.08 -20.92
CA THR A 413 -14.18 -7.50 -20.52
C THR A 413 -14.39 -6.54 -19.37
N ILE A 414 -13.32 -6.29 -18.61
CA ILE A 414 -13.27 -5.20 -17.62
C ILE A 414 -12.46 -4.07 -18.27
N SER A 415 -12.95 -2.85 -18.21
CA SER A 415 -12.19 -1.69 -18.69
C SER A 415 -10.90 -1.50 -17.87
N ILE A 416 -9.86 -0.95 -18.49
CA ILE A 416 -8.56 -0.75 -17.85
C ILE A 416 -8.72 0.10 -16.57
N GLY A 417 -9.48 1.18 -16.64
CA GLY A 417 -9.74 2.05 -15.50
C GLY A 417 -10.45 1.34 -14.36
N THR A 418 -11.50 0.53 -14.65
CA THR A 418 -12.21 -0.27 -13.65
C THR A 418 -11.29 -1.32 -13.01
N ALA A 419 -10.48 -2.02 -13.81
CA ALA A 419 -9.53 -3.01 -13.31
C ALA A 419 -8.53 -2.38 -12.33
N LYS A 420 -7.96 -1.20 -12.66
CA LYS A 420 -7.07 -0.45 -11.78
C LYS A 420 -7.77 0.03 -10.52
N THR A 421 -8.98 0.56 -10.65
CA THR A 421 -9.78 1.03 -9.51
C THR A 421 -10.02 -0.09 -8.50
N ILE A 422 -10.45 -1.29 -8.93
CA ILE A 422 -10.70 -2.40 -8.00
C ILE A 422 -9.40 -2.97 -7.41
N LYS A 423 -8.31 -3.06 -8.17
CA LYS A 423 -6.99 -3.52 -7.66
C LYS A 423 -6.46 -2.57 -6.58
N ILE A 424 -6.42 -1.27 -6.85
CA ILE A 424 -5.95 -0.27 -5.89
C ILE A 424 -6.89 -0.18 -4.69
N GLY A 425 -8.20 -0.25 -4.95
CA GLY A 425 -9.23 -0.21 -3.90
C GLY A 425 -9.10 -1.35 -2.90
N ALA A 426 -8.87 -2.57 -3.38
CA ALA A 426 -8.66 -3.72 -2.52
C ALA A 426 -7.45 -3.55 -1.58
N LYS A 427 -6.44 -2.78 -2.00
CA LYS A 427 -5.25 -2.48 -1.18
C LYS A 427 -5.40 -1.28 -0.26
N THR A 428 -6.14 -0.25 -0.66
CA THR A 428 -6.12 1.05 0.00
C THR A 428 -7.41 1.39 0.75
N GLN A 429 -8.55 0.80 0.34
CA GLN A 429 -9.85 1.00 0.99
C GLN A 429 -10.08 -0.03 2.11
N VAL A 430 -9.19 -0.01 3.10
CA VAL A 430 -9.25 -0.90 4.27
C VAL A 430 -10.10 -0.25 5.35
N LEU A 431 -11.12 -0.97 5.83
CA LEU A 431 -11.99 -0.50 6.90
C LEU A 431 -11.43 -0.89 8.27
N ARG A 432 -11.40 0.09 9.16
CA ARG A 432 -11.16 -0.14 10.58
C ARG A 432 -12.44 -0.64 11.23
N GLN A 433 -12.36 -1.77 11.91
CA GLN A 433 -13.46 -2.22 12.76
C GLN A 433 -13.54 -1.31 14.00
N GLY A 434 -14.67 -0.65 14.20
CA GLY A 434 -14.92 0.15 15.39
C GLY A 434 -14.92 -0.71 16.66
N PRO A 435 -14.57 -0.16 17.84
CA PRO A 435 -14.75 -0.88 19.10
C PRO A 435 -16.26 -1.13 19.32
N GLY A 436 -16.67 -2.40 19.23
CA GLY A 436 -18.06 -2.82 19.46
C GLY A 436 -18.90 -3.12 18.22
N GLU A 437 -18.42 -2.89 16.99
CA GLU A 437 -19.08 -3.40 15.81
C GLU A 437 -18.70 -4.88 15.63
N ALA A 438 -19.63 -5.77 15.98
CA ALA A 438 -19.57 -7.14 15.49
C ALA A 438 -19.65 -7.10 13.95
N PRO A 439 -18.93 -7.97 13.21
CA PRO A 439 -19.15 -8.11 11.79
C PRO A 439 -20.64 -8.30 11.57
N GLY A 440 -21.23 -7.48 10.69
CA GLY A 440 -22.68 -7.54 10.40
C GLY A 440 -23.09 -8.99 10.25
N GLY A 441 -24.13 -9.41 10.97
CA GLY A 441 -24.51 -10.79 11.29
C GLY A 441 -24.77 -11.75 10.12
N GLY A 442 -23.76 -11.91 9.28
CA GLY A 442 -23.64 -12.99 8.32
C GLY A 442 -22.77 -14.08 8.94
N ASP A 443 -23.17 -15.32 8.78
CA ASP A 443 -22.40 -16.48 9.23
C ASP A 443 -20.93 -16.34 8.84
N LEU A 444 -20.05 -16.62 9.79
CA LEU A 444 -18.61 -16.75 9.52
C LEU A 444 -18.42 -17.75 8.37
N PRO A 445 -17.52 -17.50 7.40
CA PRO A 445 -17.29 -18.46 6.33
C PRO A 445 -16.97 -19.82 6.95
N SER A 446 -17.55 -20.87 6.41
CA SER A 446 -17.26 -22.25 6.83
C SER A 446 -15.78 -22.57 6.68
N ASP A 447 -15.24 -23.52 7.44
CA ASP A 447 -13.86 -23.98 7.28
C ASP A 447 -13.57 -24.39 5.83
N GLU A 448 -14.56 -24.91 5.10
CA GLU A 448 -14.46 -25.28 3.69
C GLU A 448 -14.36 -24.05 2.78
N GLU A 449 -15.11 -22.97 3.08
CA GLU A 449 -14.97 -21.70 2.37
C GLU A 449 -13.64 -21.02 2.69
N ILE A 450 -13.19 -21.07 3.95
CA ILE A 450 -11.87 -20.57 4.36
C ILE A 450 -10.78 -21.35 3.63
N ARG A 451 -10.87 -22.67 3.54
CA ARG A 451 -9.94 -23.52 2.78
C ARG A 451 -9.93 -23.20 1.30
N LYS A 452 -11.09 -22.99 0.67
CA LYS A 452 -11.20 -22.60 -0.74
C LYS A 452 -10.59 -21.22 -1.01
N ILE A 453 -10.73 -20.28 -0.08
CA ILE A 453 -10.20 -18.91 -0.21
C ILE A 453 -8.71 -18.85 0.10
N THR A 454 -8.22 -19.64 1.05
CA THR A 454 -6.82 -19.61 1.51
C THR A 454 -5.92 -20.61 0.80
N GLY A 455 -6.47 -21.50 -0.05
CA GLY A 455 -5.71 -22.53 -0.73
C GLY A 455 -5.19 -23.63 0.20
N ALA A 456 -5.75 -23.77 1.40
CA ALA A 456 -5.37 -24.78 2.40
C ALA A 456 -6.31 -25.97 2.36
#